data_bf256930801cabe9db32917ab5f0fdb3
#
_entry.id   bf256930801cabe9db32917ab5f0fdb3
#
_cell.length_a   1.000
_cell.length_b   1.000
_cell.length_c   1.000
_cell.angle_alpha   90.00
_cell.angle_beta   90.00
_cell.angle_gamma   90.00
#
_symmetry.space_group_name_H-M   'P 1'
#
loop_
_entity.id
_entity.type
_entity.pdbx_description
1 polymer ?
#
loop_
_entity_poly.entity_id
_entity_poly.type
_entity_poly.pdbx_seq_one_letter_code
_entity_poly.pdbx_strand_id
1 'polypeptide(L)'
;LLDLRWEAICPHCQNTRQSFNHLSELPLTSSCAPCQIDFNLTGSNALEVAFQVNPAIRSLDIRPFCSSAPTHRPHIKLNQEVNNNSTKTIPTRLEVGRYRMRIKGEMNFNLLDIGPEESRKELVWNLKNTDTNYQIGNFPLIKLENETGRPETFILESVIEDQNVLRPVDLFNFPTFRRLFPSESIAEGIPLEIGTQHILFTDVVGSTNFYKKVGDTIAFIEIRKHFNKMYELVENNNGIVVKTIGDAVMASFRSPKDAFSCAEKVQLYFSSNNEETKLRLRATIHSGQCMAINGDKGIDYFGTTVNLAAKIQSLANAGEIVITEDVSNDPVLSEYLNGLPYATEELEFPSTKQGSTLITTKYKIS
;
A
#
# COMPACT_ATOMS: atom_id res chain seq x y z
N LEU A 1 -9.96 20.88 -14.70
CA LEU A 1 -10.86 21.57 -13.79
C LEU A 1 -10.37 21.55 -12.34
N LEU A 2 -9.75 20.46 -11.90
CA LEU A 2 -9.12 20.31 -10.59
C LEU A 2 -7.62 20.12 -10.77
N ASP A 3 -6.84 20.80 -9.95
CA ASP A 3 -5.41 20.57 -9.80
C ASP A 3 -5.19 19.53 -8.69
N LEU A 4 -4.32 18.56 -8.96
CA LEU A 4 -3.88 17.58 -8.01
C LEU A 4 -2.73 18.15 -7.19
N ARG A 5 -2.73 17.87 -5.89
CA ARG A 5 -1.67 18.20 -4.95
C ARG A 5 -1.35 17.03 -4.05
N TRP A 6 -0.10 16.96 -3.65
CA TRP A 6 0.40 16.01 -2.70
C TRP A 6 0.62 16.71 -1.36
N GLU A 7 0.03 16.17 -0.31
CA GLU A 7 0.09 16.79 1.01
C GLU A 7 0.85 15.90 1.99
N ALA A 8 1.90 16.47 2.61
CA ALA A 8 2.62 15.83 3.69
C ALA A 8 1.81 15.94 4.99
N ILE A 9 1.44 14.82 5.56
CA ILE A 9 0.58 14.69 6.72
C ILE A 9 1.39 14.33 7.96
N CYS A 10 1.26 15.11 9.01
CA CYS A 10 1.89 14.78 10.29
C CYS A 10 1.27 13.49 10.86
N PRO A 11 2.06 12.44 11.18
CA PRO A 11 1.52 11.17 11.69
C PRO A 11 0.86 11.30 13.07
N HIS A 12 1.12 12.40 13.78
CA HIS A 12 0.54 12.66 15.10
C HIS A 12 -0.74 13.49 15.04
N CYS A 13 -0.66 14.71 14.50
CA CYS A 13 -1.83 15.58 14.50
C CYS A 13 -2.70 15.47 13.25
N GLN A 14 -2.29 14.65 12.28
CA GLN A 14 -3.02 14.42 11.03
C GLN A 14 -3.34 15.69 10.23
N ASN A 15 -2.54 16.73 10.42
CA ASN A 15 -2.68 17.97 9.65
C ASN A 15 -1.61 18.04 8.58
N THR A 16 -1.98 18.63 7.45
CA THR A 16 -1.05 18.97 6.37
C THR A 16 0.04 19.88 6.86
N ARG A 17 1.29 19.54 6.57
CA ARG A 17 2.48 20.33 6.92
C ARG A 17 3.09 21.02 5.72
N GLN A 18 3.09 20.35 4.58
CA GLN A 18 3.58 20.86 3.31
C GLN A 18 2.68 20.35 2.18
N SER A 19 2.57 21.13 1.11
CA SER A 19 1.85 20.74 -0.10
C SER A 19 2.80 20.87 -1.30
N PHE A 20 2.74 19.91 -2.21
CA PHE A 20 3.59 19.82 -3.38
C PHE A 20 2.70 19.68 -4.62
N ASN A 21 3.12 20.28 -5.74
CA ASN A 21 2.41 20.14 -7.01
C ASN A 21 2.74 18.80 -7.68
N HIS A 22 3.97 18.31 -7.48
CA HIS A 22 4.46 17.07 -8.07
C HIS A 22 5.16 16.20 -7.02
N LEU A 23 5.08 14.88 -7.17
CA LEU A 23 5.82 13.93 -6.34
C LEU A 23 7.34 14.08 -6.47
N SER A 24 7.82 14.63 -7.57
CA SER A 24 9.25 14.92 -7.77
C SER A 24 9.80 16.03 -6.87
N GLU A 25 8.91 16.79 -6.22
CA GLU A 25 9.29 17.86 -5.27
C GLU A 25 9.39 17.37 -3.82
N LEU A 26 9.07 16.09 -3.55
CA LEU A 26 9.04 15.55 -2.19
C LEU A 26 10.44 15.55 -1.57
N PRO A 27 10.60 16.09 -0.34
CA PRO A 27 11.79 15.85 0.47
C PRO A 27 11.68 14.49 1.17
N LEU A 28 12.80 13.96 1.66
CA LEU A 28 12.80 12.70 2.43
C LEU A 28 12.06 12.86 3.77
N THR A 29 12.14 14.04 4.38
CA THR A 29 11.58 14.34 5.69
C THR A 29 10.77 15.62 5.69
N SER A 30 9.80 15.71 6.58
CA SER A 30 9.06 16.92 6.91
C SER A 30 9.02 17.12 8.41
N SER A 31 8.64 18.31 8.88
CA SER A 31 8.56 18.66 10.29
C SER A 31 7.18 19.15 10.71
N CYS A 32 6.82 18.91 11.96
CA CYS A 32 5.60 19.42 12.56
C CYS A 32 5.91 20.22 13.82
N ALA A 33 5.95 21.55 13.72
CA ALA A 33 6.23 22.44 14.85
C ALA A 33 5.21 22.26 16.01
N PRO A 34 3.88 22.13 15.79
CA PRO A 34 2.94 21.88 16.89
C PRO A 34 3.16 20.57 17.64
N CYS A 35 3.62 19.50 16.95
CA CYS A 35 3.92 18.21 17.56
C CYS A 35 5.37 18.07 17.99
N GLN A 36 6.24 18.99 17.54
CA GLN A 36 7.69 18.99 17.81
C GLN A 36 8.39 17.71 17.35
N ILE A 37 8.02 17.23 16.16
CA ILE A 37 8.60 16.02 15.55
C ILE A 37 9.05 16.29 14.12
N ASP A 38 10.09 15.56 13.70
CA ASP A 38 10.42 15.33 12.30
C ASP A 38 9.95 13.93 11.90
N PHE A 39 9.50 13.76 10.67
CA PHE A 39 8.97 12.48 10.19
C PHE A 39 9.31 12.25 8.72
N ASN A 40 9.44 10.98 8.33
CA ASN A 40 9.72 10.56 6.96
C ASN A 40 8.46 10.61 6.11
N LEU A 41 8.61 11.03 4.85
CA LEU A 41 7.53 11.03 3.85
C LEU A 41 7.48 9.73 3.01
N THR A 42 8.34 8.76 3.29
CA THR A 42 8.38 7.48 2.59
C THR A 42 7.26 6.52 3.01
N GLY A 43 6.72 6.70 4.21
CA GLY A 43 5.67 5.83 4.77
C GLY A 43 4.33 5.97 4.05
N SER A 44 3.59 4.87 3.96
CA SER A 44 2.31 4.77 3.25
C SER A 44 1.24 5.78 3.71
N ASN A 45 1.31 6.24 4.97
CA ASN A 45 0.36 7.16 5.58
C ASN A 45 0.89 8.60 5.72
N ALA A 46 2.08 8.88 5.19
CA ALA A 46 2.72 10.19 5.32
C ALA A 46 2.27 11.19 4.25
N LEU A 47 1.64 10.71 3.18
CA LEU A 47 1.17 11.51 2.06
C LEU A 47 -0.31 11.26 1.79
N GLU A 48 -1.01 12.34 1.48
CA GLU A 48 -2.40 12.33 1.02
C GLU A 48 -2.52 13.09 -0.30
N VAL A 49 -3.57 12.78 -1.03
CA VAL A 49 -3.90 13.44 -2.29
C VAL A 49 -5.01 14.46 -2.04
N ALA A 50 -4.76 15.70 -2.39
CA ALA A 50 -5.75 16.77 -2.35
C ALA A 50 -6.08 17.27 -3.76
N PHE A 51 -7.29 17.70 -3.94
CA PHE A 51 -7.75 18.35 -5.17
C PHE A 51 -8.21 19.76 -4.87
N GLN A 52 -7.75 20.72 -5.63
CA GLN A 52 -8.26 22.08 -5.56
C GLN A 52 -8.80 22.52 -6.91
N VAL A 53 -9.77 23.44 -6.88
CA VAL A 53 -10.25 24.08 -8.11
C VAL A 53 -9.11 24.88 -8.73
N ASN A 54 -8.85 24.67 -10.02
CA ASN A 54 -7.81 25.42 -10.72
C ASN A 54 -8.11 26.92 -10.64
N PRO A 55 -7.16 27.78 -10.20
CA PRO A 55 -7.36 29.22 -10.03
C PRO A 55 -7.80 29.94 -11.32
N ALA A 56 -7.45 29.40 -12.49
CA ALA A 56 -7.91 29.93 -13.78
C ALA A 56 -9.43 29.79 -14.00
N ILE A 57 -10.07 28.86 -13.26
CA ILE A 57 -11.53 28.65 -13.32
C ILE A 57 -12.22 29.45 -12.22
N ARG A 58 -11.71 29.36 -11.00
CA ARG A 58 -12.22 30.10 -9.84
C ARG A 58 -11.14 30.26 -8.79
N SER A 59 -10.81 31.52 -8.46
CA SER A 59 -9.99 31.80 -7.30
C SER A 59 -10.80 31.55 -6.02
N LEU A 60 -10.27 30.72 -5.14
CA LEU A 60 -10.82 30.45 -3.80
C LEU A 60 -9.99 31.20 -2.77
N ASP A 61 -10.66 32.01 -1.94
CA ASP A 61 -10.06 32.63 -0.76
C ASP A 61 -9.99 31.54 0.36
N ILE A 62 -8.92 30.76 0.34
CA ILE A 62 -8.69 29.74 1.38
C ILE A 62 -8.02 30.44 2.55
N ARG A 63 -8.81 30.74 3.59
CA ARG A 63 -8.27 31.30 4.81
C ARG A 63 -7.58 30.20 5.63
N PRO A 64 -6.32 30.44 6.04
CA PRO A 64 -5.66 29.48 6.92
C PRO A 64 -6.41 29.42 8.27
N PHE A 65 -6.71 28.21 8.72
CA PHE A 65 -7.29 28.00 10.04
C PHE A 65 -6.22 27.51 11.03
N CYS A 66 -6.48 27.69 12.32
CA CYS A 66 -5.57 27.21 13.34
C CYS A 66 -5.64 25.68 13.44
N SER A 67 -4.64 25.01 12.92
CA SER A 67 -4.53 23.55 12.97
C SER A 67 -4.40 22.99 14.40
N SER A 68 -4.25 23.84 15.42
CA SER A 68 -4.22 23.46 16.83
C SER A 68 -5.59 23.51 17.51
N ALA A 69 -6.63 24.02 16.83
CA ALA A 69 -7.97 24.08 17.41
C ALA A 69 -8.52 22.66 17.67
N PRO A 70 -9.15 22.42 18.84
CA PRO A 70 -9.70 21.08 19.18
C PRO A 70 -10.69 20.55 18.16
N THR A 71 -11.47 21.43 17.53
CA THR A 71 -12.44 21.08 16.48
C THR A 71 -11.78 20.45 15.23
N HIS A 72 -10.51 20.76 14.98
CA HIS A 72 -9.74 20.19 13.87
C HIS A 72 -8.88 18.98 14.29
N ARG A 73 -9.02 18.54 15.54
CA ARG A 73 -8.29 17.40 16.10
C ARG A 73 -9.22 16.50 16.93
N PRO A 74 -10.33 16.02 16.41
CA PRO A 74 -11.30 15.23 17.17
C PRO A 74 -10.71 13.90 17.64
N HIS A 75 -9.64 13.43 17.03
CA HIS A 75 -8.91 12.23 17.43
C HIS A 75 -8.12 12.42 18.74
N ILE A 76 -7.73 13.64 19.11
CA ILE A 76 -7.03 13.90 20.38
C ILE A 76 -8.07 13.96 21.52
N LYS A 77 -8.04 12.97 22.39
CA LYS A 77 -8.98 12.82 23.52
C LYS A 77 -8.43 13.42 24.82
N LEU A 78 -7.09 13.45 24.95
CA LEU A 78 -6.40 14.07 26.08
C LEU A 78 -5.11 14.72 25.61
N ASN A 79 -4.86 15.95 26.11
CA ASN A 79 -3.61 16.68 25.90
C ASN A 79 -3.32 17.42 27.20
N GLN A 80 -2.42 16.86 28.03
CA GLN A 80 -2.21 17.34 29.38
C GLN A 80 -0.74 17.45 29.71
N GLU A 81 -0.31 18.67 30.06
CA GLU A 81 1.02 18.90 30.63
C GLU A 81 1.03 18.51 32.12
N VAL A 82 2.05 17.78 32.53
CA VAL A 82 2.31 17.34 33.91
C VAL A 82 3.71 17.77 34.29
N ASN A 83 3.84 18.53 35.37
CA ASN A 83 5.13 19.01 35.88
C ASN A 83 6.00 17.84 36.34
N ASN A 84 7.31 18.08 36.44
CA ASN A 84 8.25 17.10 37.00
C ASN A 84 7.85 16.66 38.41
N ASN A 85 8.06 15.39 38.72
CA ASN A 85 7.75 14.76 40.02
C ASN A 85 6.30 15.01 40.48
N SER A 86 5.38 15.08 39.55
CA SER A 86 3.97 15.27 39.85
C SER A 86 3.08 14.23 39.18
N THR A 87 1.89 14.08 39.74
CA THR A 87 0.88 13.14 39.27
C THR A 87 -0.43 13.87 39.03
N LYS A 88 -1.14 13.51 37.96
CA LYS A 88 -2.46 14.02 37.65
C LYS A 88 -3.40 12.92 37.25
N THR A 89 -4.56 12.82 37.94
CA THR A 89 -5.58 11.82 37.62
C THR A 89 -6.73 12.48 36.89
N ILE A 90 -7.10 11.94 35.72
CA ILE A 90 -8.12 12.50 34.84
C ILE A 90 -9.18 11.42 34.57
N PRO A 91 -10.43 11.64 35.01
CA PRO A 91 -11.53 10.79 34.61
C PRO A 91 -11.84 11.04 33.13
N THR A 92 -11.87 9.99 32.34
CA THR A 92 -12.05 10.09 30.89
C THR A 92 -13.15 9.17 30.43
N ARG A 93 -13.96 9.62 29.48
CA ARG A 93 -14.89 8.76 28.76
C ARG A 93 -14.39 8.56 27.35
N LEU A 94 -14.16 7.30 26.95
CA LEU A 94 -13.62 6.95 25.65
C LEU A 94 -14.62 6.04 24.91
N GLU A 95 -14.69 6.18 23.63
CA GLU A 95 -15.42 5.25 22.76
C GLU A 95 -14.67 3.93 22.67
N VAL A 96 -15.38 2.83 22.42
CA VAL A 96 -14.77 1.52 22.16
C VAL A 96 -13.87 1.63 20.93
N GLY A 97 -12.63 1.17 21.06
CA GLY A 97 -11.66 1.25 19.97
C GLY A 97 -10.23 1.33 20.45
N ARG A 98 -9.32 1.53 19.49
CA ARG A 98 -7.88 1.59 19.74
C ARG A 98 -7.39 3.02 19.80
N TYR A 99 -6.50 3.28 20.77
CA TYR A 99 -5.91 4.59 21.05
C TYR A 99 -4.39 4.48 21.12
N ARG A 100 -3.71 5.59 20.80
CA ARG A 100 -2.26 5.76 21.03
C ARG A 100 -2.05 6.66 22.25
N MET A 101 -1.13 6.25 23.11
CA MET A 101 -0.65 6.98 24.27
C MET A 101 0.78 7.41 23.98
N ARG A 102 1.06 8.71 23.87
CA ARG A 102 2.39 9.23 23.55
C ARG A 102 2.73 10.50 24.31
N ILE A 103 4.00 10.83 24.33
CA ILE A 103 4.52 12.11 24.82
C ILE A 103 4.73 13.06 23.63
N LYS A 104 4.46 14.33 23.83
CA LYS A 104 4.73 15.35 22.81
C LYS A 104 6.23 15.42 22.51
N GLY A 105 6.60 15.41 21.23
CA GLY A 105 7.98 15.38 20.77
C GLY A 105 8.59 13.98 20.65
N GLU A 106 7.88 12.92 21.07
CA GLU A 106 8.33 11.55 20.93
C GLU A 106 7.60 10.85 19.76
N MET A 107 8.33 10.02 19.01
CA MET A 107 7.76 9.18 17.95
C MET A 107 7.15 7.89 18.50
N ASN A 108 7.70 7.40 19.60
CA ASN A 108 7.22 6.18 20.24
C ASN A 108 5.87 6.38 20.91
N PHE A 109 5.07 5.34 20.94
CA PHE A 109 3.76 5.31 21.57
C PHE A 109 3.42 3.93 22.12
N ASN A 110 2.53 3.90 23.10
CA ASN A 110 1.91 2.68 23.58
C ASN A 110 0.48 2.60 23.05
N LEU A 111 -0.05 1.39 22.89
CA LEU A 111 -1.44 1.17 22.47
C LEU A 111 -2.35 0.94 23.68
N LEU A 112 -3.55 1.48 23.59
CA LEU A 112 -4.62 1.30 24.57
C LEU A 112 -5.88 0.84 23.82
N ASP A 113 -6.34 -0.36 24.12
CA ASP A 113 -7.60 -0.90 23.60
C ASP A 113 -8.72 -0.69 24.62
N ILE A 114 -9.75 0.05 24.21
CA ILE A 114 -10.93 0.32 25.02
C ILE A 114 -12.02 -0.67 24.66
N GLY A 115 -12.43 -1.46 25.65
CA GLY A 115 -13.53 -2.42 25.53
C GLY A 115 -14.89 -1.81 25.88
N PRO A 116 -15.99 -2.55 25.59
CA PRO A 116 -17.37 -2.10 25.84
C PRO A 116 -17.77 -2.11 27.32
N GLU A 117 -16.94 -2.68 28.21
CA GLU A 117 -17.25 -2.75 29.62
C GLU A 117 -17.29 -1.37 30.26
N GLU A 118 -18.41 -1.02 30.91
CA GLU A 118 -18.53 0.15 31.75
C GLU A 118 -17.79 -0.11 33.09
N SER A 119 -16.47 -0.08 33.06
CA SER A 119 -15.67 -0.26 34.27
C SER A 119 -14.82 0.97 34.56
N ARG A 120 -14.84 1.41 35.80
CA ARG A 120 -14.05 2.52 36.31
C ARG A 120 -12.76 2.00 36.90
N LYS A 121 -11.82 1.56 36.01
CA LYS A 121 -10.50 1.08 36.43
C LYS A 121 -9.46 2.19 36.29
N GLU A 122 -8.45 2.17 37.15
CA GLU A 122 -7.32 3.08 37.07
C GLU A 122 -6.31 2.56 36.04
N LEU A 123 -5.88 3.43 35.16
CA LEU A 123 -4.77 3.25 34.22
C LEU A 123 -3.64 4.14 34.68
N VAL A 124 -2.56 3.58 35.20
CA VAL A 124 -1.35 4.33 35.52
C VAL A 124 -0.49 4.41 34.27
N TRP A 125 -0.28 5.65 33.80
CA TRP A 125 0.56 5.95 32.64
C TRP A 125 1.80 6.71 33.12
N ASN A 126 2.91 6.00 33.21
CA ASN A 126 4.22 6.56 33.45
C ASN A 126 5.18 6.24 32.31
N LEU A 127 6.25 6.99 32.17
CA LEU A 127 7.20 6.87 31.05
C LEU A 127 8.24 5.77 31.25
N LYS A 128 8.26 5.12 32.41
CA LYS A 128 9.12 3.96 32.70
C LYS A 128 8.47 2.64 32.35
N ASN A 129 7.15 2.65 32.13
CA ASN A 129 6.41 1.44 31.83
C ASN A 129 6.61 1.05 30.36
N THR A 130 7.21 -0.10 30.15
CA THR A 130 7.53 -0.64 28.82
C THR A 130 6.41 -1.49 28.22
N ASP A 131 5.29 -1.64 28.94
CA ASP A 131 4.13 -2.34 28.40
C ASP A 131 3.62 -1.62 27.15
N THR A 132 3.53 -2.34 26.06
CA THR A 132 3.17 -1.78 24.76
C THR A 132 1.67 -1.77 24.49
N ASN A 133 0.91 -2.61 25.22
CA ASN A 133 -0.53 -2.76 25.02
C ASN A 133 -1.28 -2.79 26.34
N TYR A 134 -2.31 -1.96 26.45
CA TYR A 134 -3.21 -1.90 27.60
C TYR A 134 -4.64 -2.25 27.16
N GLN A 135 -5.40 -2.89 28.03
CA GLN A 135 -6.83 -3.14 27.84
C GLN A 135 -7.62 -2.65 29.04
N ILE A 136 -8.63 -1.81 28.80
CA ILE A 136 -9.45 -1.23 29.88
C ILE A 136 -10.87 -0.91 29.38
N GLY A 137 -11.80 -0.75 30.30
CA GLY A 137 -13.16 -0.33 29.97
C GLY A 137 -13.28 1.15 29.58
N ASN A 138 -14.46 1.57 29.15
CA ASN A 138 -14.69 2.87 28.52
C ASN A 138 -14.76 4.09 29.46
N PHE A 139 -14.61 3.89 30.78
CA PHE A 139 -14.55 4.96 31.78
C PHE A 139 -13.27 4.91 32.64
N PRO A 140 -12.06 4.98 32.02
CA PRO A 140 -10.86 4.90 32.80
C PRO A 140 -10.61 6.14 33.66
N LEU A 141 -9.96 5.91 34.81
CA LEU A 141 -9.25 6.96 35.54
C LEU A 141 -7.80 6.94 35.08
N ILE A 142 -7.41 7.87 34.24
CA ILE A 142 -6.04 7.92 33.69
C ILE A 142 -5.17 8.70 34.69
N LYS A 143 -4.24 8.01 35.32
CA LYS A 143 -3.25 8.57 36.24
C LYS A 143 -1.94 8.79 35.47
N LEU A 144 -1.63 10.06 35.21
CA LEU A 144 -0.41 10.48 34.54
C LEU A 144 0.68 10.73 35.59
N GLU A 145 1.81 10.04 35.46
CA GLU A 145 2.94 10.17 36.38
C GLU A 145 4.17 10.66 35.60
N ASN A 146 4.71 11.81 35.98
CA ASN A 146 5.91 12.35 35.37
C ASN A 146 7.08 12.38 36.36
N GLU A 147 8.11 11.58 36.06
CA GLU A 147 9.35 11.48 36.83
C GLU A 147 10.59 11.74 35.94
N THR A 148 10.45 12.47 34.83
CA THR A 148 11.51 12.62 33.81
C THR A 148 12.53 13.71 34.11
N GLY A 149 12.30 14.55 35.11
CA GLY A 149 13.15 15.70 35.44
C GLY A 149 12.72 17.02 34.77
N ARG A 150 11.73 16.97 33.85
CA ARG A 150 11.18 18.14 33.16
C ARG A 150 9.66 18.03 33.00
N PRO A 151 8.94 19.12 32.69
CA PRO A 151 7.53 19.05 32.34
C PRO A 151 7.34 18.22 31.05
N GLU A 152 6.34 17.32 31.04
CA GLU A 152 6.00 16.51 29.88
C GLU A 152 4.52 16.64 29.51
N THR A 153 4.22 16.58 28.21
CA THR A 153 2.85 16.63 27.70
C THR A 153 2.40 15.25 27.26
N PHE A 154 1.45 14.68 27.97
CA PHE A 154 0.80 13.40 27.68
C PHE A 154 -0.32 13.61 26.69
N ILE A 155 -0.34 12.83 25.62
CA ILE A 155 -1.34 12.90 24.55
C ILE A 155 -1.96 11.52 24.36
N LEU A 156 -3.29 11.45 24.50
CA LEU A 156 -4.10 10.29 24.15
C LEU A 156 -4.90 10.60 22.89
N GLU A 157 -4.75 9.79 21.88
CA GLU A 157 -5.42 9.99 20.60
C GLU A 157 -6.02 8.70 20.07
N SER A 158 -7.22 8.76 19.48
CA SER A 158 -7.80 7.61 18.80
C SER A 158 -7.03 7.30 17.52
N VAL A 159 -6.82 6.00 17.27
CA VAL A 159 -6.30 5.53 15.98
C VAL A 159 -7.46 5.55 14.99
N ILE A 160 -7.54 6.60 14.18
CA ILE A 160 -8.52 6.71 13.10
C ILE A 160 -7.77 6.41 11.80
N GLU A 161 -8.16 5.34 11.12
CA GLU A 161 -7.86 5.16 9.71
C GLU A 161 -8.99 5.85 8.94
N ASP A 162 -8.70 7.04 8.40
CA ASP A 162 -9.67 7.70 7.52
C ASP A 162 -9.70 6.94 6.18
N GLN A 163 -10.79 6.19 5.99
CA GLN A 163 -11.02 5.41 4.77
C GLN A 163 -11.42 6.27 3.57
N ASN A 164 -11.72 7.56 3.80
CA ASN A 164 -12.15 8.49 2.76
C ASN A 164 -10.99 9.34 2.20
N VAL A 165 -9.77 9.00 2.54
CA VAL A 165 -8.56 9.70 2.09
C VAL A 165 -7.90 8.93 0.95
N LEU A 166 -7.54 9.62 -0.12
CA LEU A 166 -6.73 9.05 -1.19
C LEU A 166 -5.25 9.20 -0.87
N ARG A 167 -4.53 8.09 -1.01
CA ARG A 167 -3.08 8.02 -0.82
C ARG A 167 -2.37 7.73 -2.14
N PRO A 168 -1.05 7.91 -2.23
CA PRO A 168 -0.30 7.59 -3.44
C PRO A 168 -0.60 6.20 -4.00
N VAL A 169 -0.67 5.18 -3.12
CA VAL A 169 -0.98 3.80 -3.51
C VAL A 169 -2.33 3.68 -4.22
N ASP A 170 -3.31 4.45 -3.81
CA ASP A 170 -4.62 4.43 -4.44
C ASP A 170 -4.55 4.93 -5.87
N LEU A 171 -3.88 6.07 -6.08
CA LEU A 171 -3.74 6.65 -7.42
C LEU A 171 -2.82 5.83 -8.35
N PHE A 172 -1.73 5.27 -7.82
CA PHE A 172 -0.79 4.51 -8.65
C PHE A 172 -1.40 3.24 -9.25
N ASN A 173 -2.47 2.73 -8.63
CA ASN A 173 -3.23 1.58 -9.11
C ASN A 173 -4.42 1.96 -10.02
N PHE A 174 -4.61 3.25 -10.36
CA PHE A 174 -5.61 3.67 -11.32
C PHE A 174 -4.98 3.85 -12.72
N PRO A 175 -5.40 3.08 -13.75
CA PRO A 175 -4.91 3.23 -15.12
C PRO A 175 -5.12 4.66 -15.65
N THR A 176 -6.26 5.26 -15.32
CA THR A 176 -6.60 6.64 -15.72
C THR A 176 -5.62 7.66 -15.17
N PHE A 177 -5.16 7.51 -13.91
CA PHE A 177 -4.15 8.40 -13.33
C PHE A 177 -2.85 8.37 -14.14
N ARG A 178 -2.31 7.17 -14.38
CA ARG A 178 -1.08 7.00 -15.16
C ARG A 178 -1.18 7.56 -16.58
N ARG A 179 -2.36 7.48 -17.20
CA ARG A 179 -2.62 8.02 -18.53
C ARG A 179 -2.74 9.54 -18.54
N LEU A 180 -3.40 10.14 -17.55
CA LEU A 180 -3.63 11.58 -17.45
C LEU A 180 -2.44 12.35 -16.90
N PHE A 181 -1.62 11.71 -16.07
CA PHE A 181 -0.45 12.29 -15.42
C PHE A 181 0.84 11.51 -15.75
N PRO A 182 1.19 11.35 -17.03
CA PRO A 182 2.36 10.54 -17.43
C PRO A 182 3.70 11.16 -17.01
N SER A 183 3.71 12.46 -16.70
CA SER A 183 4.89 13.19 -16.22
C SER A 183 5.09 13.10 -14.70
N GLU A 184 4.11 12.55 -13.96
CA GLU A 184 4.30 12.34 -12.53
C GLU A 184 5.39 11.30 -12.29
N SER A 185 6.39 11.72 -11.54
CA SER A 185 7.54 10.90 -11.14
C SER A 185 7.85 11.16 -9.68
N ILE A 186 8.29 10.14 -8.98
CA ILE A 186 8.71 10.26 -7.59
C ILE A 186 10.09 10.94 -7.56
N ALA A 187 10.36 11.75 -6.53
CA ALA A 187 11.66 12.39 -6.35
C ALA A 187 12.79 11.35 -6.36
N GLU A 188 13.91 11.72 -6.98
CA GLU A 188 15.05 10.80 -7.11
C GLU A 188 15.57 10.36 -5.73
N GLY A 189 15.79 9.07 -5.57
CA GLY A 189 16.29 8.50 -4.32
C GLY A 189 15.24 8.38 -3.19
N ILE A 190 13.98 8.73 -3.43
CA ILE A 190 12.90 8.59 -2.45
C ILE A 190 11.99 7.42 -2.83
N PRO A 191 12.04 6.28 -2.12
CA PRO A 191 11.07 5.22 -2.28
C PRO A 191 9.81 5.54 -1.47
N LEU A 192 8.63 5.33 -2.05
CA LEU A 192 7.35 5.43 -1.33
C LEU A 192 6.83 4.03 -1.00
N GLU A 193 6.53 3.77 0.26
CA GLU A 193 5.86 2.55 0.66
C GLU A 193 4.42 2.54 0.13
N ILE A 194 4.08 1.52 -0.64
CA ILE A 194 2.74 1.38 -1.24
C ILE A 194 1.96 0.17 -0.70
N GLY A 195 2.44 -0.38 0.43
CA GLY A 195 1.78 -1.51 1.08
C GLY A 195 1.83 -2.80 0.24
N THR A 196 0.92 -3.72 0.55
CA THR A 196 0.81 -5.00 -0.15
C THR A 196 0.29 -4.80 -1.57
N GLN A 197 1.02 -5.34 -2.53
CA GLN A 197 0.64 -5.42 -3.94
C GLN A 197 0.55 -6.88 -4.37
N HIS A 198 -0.34 -7.15 -5.32
CA HIS A 198 -0.46 -8.47 -5.95
C HIS A 198 0.13 -8.38 -7.35
N ILE A 199 1.36 -8.87 -7.49
CA ILE A 199 2.15 -8.74 -8.71
C ILE A 199 1.91 -9.93 -9.62
N LEU A 200 1.38 -9.66 -10.79
CA LEU A 200 1.26 -10.61 -11.89
C LEU A 200 2.41 -10.42 -12.87
N PHE A 201 3.15 -11.48 -13.13
CA PHE A 201 4.05 -11.55 -14.28
C PHE A 201 3.47 -12.50 -15.32
N THR A 202 3.55 -12.11 -16.59
CA THR A 202 3.32 -13.00 -17.73
C THR A 202 4.52 -12.95 -18.65
N ASP A 203 4.81 -14.08 -19.33
CA ASP A 203 5.96 -14.20 -20.21
C ASP A 203 5.63 -15.15 -21.38
N VAL A 204 6.17 -14.87 -22.57
CA VAL A 204 5.92 -15.65 -23.77
C VAL A 204 6.82 -16.87 -23.80
N VAL A 205 6.22 -18.07 -23.75
CA VAL A 205 6.97 -19.31 -23.76
C VAL A 205 7.56 -19.57 -25.15
N GLY A 206 8.90 -19.72 -25.19
CA GLY A 206 9.59 -20.03 -26.43
C GLY A 206 9.71 -18.87 -27.42
N SER A 207 9.64 -17.64 -26.96
CA SER A 207 9.70 -16.42 -27.79
C SER A 207 10.90 -16.42 -28.76
N THR A 208 12.10 -16.79 -28.31
CA THR A 208 13.30 -16.86 -29.16
C THR A 208 13.10 -17.78 -30.38
N ASN A 209 12.47 -18.94 -30.19
CA ASN A 209 12.16 -19.88 -31.27
C ASN A 209 11.05 -19.36 -32.18
N PHE A 210 10.06 -18.65 -31.61
CA PHE A 210 9.01 -17.99 -32.36
C PHE A 210 9.60 -16.94 -33.31
N TYR A 211 10.48 -16.05 -32.84
CA TYR A 211 11.16 -15.06 -33.68
C TYR A 211 11.92 -15.70 -34.83
N LYS A 212 12.69 -16.77 -34.57
CA LYS A 212 13.43 -17.50 -35.60
C LYS A 212 12.53 -18.12 -36.65
N LYS A 213 11.32 -18.59 -36.27
CA LYS A 213 10.38 -19.28 -37.16
C LYS A 213 9.60 -18.33 -38.06
N VAL A 214 9.14 -17.16 -37.52
CA VAL A 214 8.23 -16.27 -38.25
C VAL A 214 8.97 -15.02 -38.83
N GLY A 215 10.18 -14.77 -38.39
CA GLY A 215 10.95 -13.57 -38.75
C GLY A 215 10.55 -12.34 -37.91
N ASP A 216 11.46 -11.37 -37.82
CA ASP A 216 11.35 -10.21 -36.90
C ASP A 216 10.10 -9.36 -37.14
N THR A 217 9.71 -9.12 -38.38
CA THR A 217 8.56 -8.27 -38.72
C THR A 217 7.25 -8.87 -38.22
N ILE A 218 7.04 -10.17 -38.46
CA ILE A 218 5.81 -10.86 -38.02
C ILE A 218 5.82 -10.98 -36.49
N ALA A 219 6.96 -11.35 -35.92
CA ALA A 219 7.12 -11.45 -34.48
C ALA A 219 6.80 -10.11 -33.79
N PHE A 220 7.31 -8.98 -34.30
CA PHE A 220 7.01 -7.65 -33.79
C PHE A 220 5.51 -7.32 -33.79
N ILE A 221 4.82 -7.67 -34.88
CA ILE A 221 3.36 -7.44 -34.99
C ILE A 221 2.61 -8.27 -33.93
N GLU A 222 2.95 -9.55 -33.77
CA GLU A 222 2.30 -10.44 -32.80
C GLU A 222 2.59 -10.01 -31.35
N ILE A 223 3.82 -9.63 -31.03
CA ILE A 223 4.17 -9.10 -29.70
C ILE A 223 3.44 -7.79 -29.41
N ARG A 224 3.28 -6.91 -30.39
CA ARG A 224 2.51 -5.68 -30.22
C ARG A 224 1.04 -5.96 -29.96
N LYS A 225 0.43 -6.90 -30.66
CA LYS A 225 -0.95 -7.37 -30.40
C LYS A 225 -1.06 -7.96 -28.98
N HIS A 226 -0.08 -8.76 -28.58
CA HIS A 226 0.00 -9.32 -27.23
C HIS A 226 -0.02 -8.20 -26.17
N PHE A 227 0.85 -7.18 -26.28
CA PHE A 227 0.84 -6.08 -25.32
C PHE A 227 -0.50 -5.36 -25.27
N ASN A 228 -1.11 -5.03 -26.43
CA ASN A 228 -2.41 -4.39 -26.47
C ASN A 228 -3.48 -5.22 -25.75
N LYS A 229 -3.48 -6.54 -25.96
CA LYS A 229 -4.43 -7.44 -25.29
C LYS A 229 -4.14 -7.56 -23.79
N MET A 230 -2.89 -7.56 -23.39
CA MET A 230 -2.51 -7.55 -21.97
C MET A 230 -2.97 -6.27 -21.27
N TYR A 231 -2.79 -5.08 -21.88
CA TYR A 231 -3.30 -3.81 -21.33
C TYR A 231 -4.82 -3.88 -21.14
N GLU A 232 -5.56 -4.33 -22.16
CA GLU A 232 -7.02 -4.49 -22.10
C GLU A 232 -7.44 -5.43 -20.95
N LEU A 233 -6.84 -6.63 -20.86
CA LEU A 233 -7.21 -7.63 -19.86
C LEU A 233 -6.87 -7.17 -18.44
N VAL A 234 -5.72 -6.52 -18.25
CA VAL A 234 -5.30 -5.99 -16.95
C VAL A 234 -6.24 -4.87 -16.50
N GLU A 235 -6.54 -3.87 -17.35
CA GLU A 235 -7.46 -2.78 -17.01
C GLU A 235 -8.88 -3.28 -16.73
N ASN A 236 -9.39 -4.25 -17.51
CA ASN A 236 -10.72 -4.83 -17.33
C ASN A 236 -10.84 -5.68 -16.04
N ASN A 237 -9.72 -6.00 -15.38
CA ASN A 237 -9.68 -6.69 -14.10
C ASN A 237 -9.12 -5.80 -12.98
N ASN A 238 -9.34 -4.49 -13.05
CA ASN A 238 -8.95 -3.52 -12.01
C ASN A 238 -7.45 -3.47 -11.72
N GLY A 239 -6.61 -3.86 -12.66
CA GLY A 239 -5.15 -3.83 -12.55
C GLY A 239 -4.53 -2.71 -13.37
N ILE A 240 -3.23 -2.56 -13.20
CA ILE A 240 -2.37 -1.68 -14.00
C ILE A 240 -1.21 -2.47 -14.58
N VAL A 241 -0.82 -2.17 -15.81
CA VAL A 241 0.49 -2.59 -16.32
C VAL A 241 1.53 -1.62 -15.76
N VAL A 242 2.44 -2.16 -14.94
CA VAL A 242 3.54 -1.38 -14.35
C VAL A 242 4.63 -1.16 -15.38
N LYS A 243 5.10 -2.23 -16.03
CA LYS A 243 6.12 -2.20 -17.08
C LYS A 243 6.12 -3.45 -17.96
N THR A 244 6.81 -3.34 -19.08
CA THR A 244 7.14 -4.48 -19.94
C THR A 244 8.65 -4.76 -19.89
N ILE A 245 9.05 -6.03 -19.89
CA ILE A 245 10.45 -6.47 -19.82
C ILE A 245 10.66 -7.48 -20.95
N GLY A 246 11.22 -7.03 -22.08
CA GLY A 246 11.25 -7.84 -23.29
C GLY A 246 9.81 -8.15 -23.78
N ASP A 247 9.42 -9.40 -23.78
CA ASP A 247 8.08 -9.88 -24.09
C ASP A 247 7.23 -10.19 -22.85
N ALA A 248 7.80 -10.02 -21.66
CA ALA A 248 7.09 -10.16 -20.39
C ALA A 248 6.32 -8.89 -20.01
N VAL A 249 5.19 -9.07 -19.31
CA VAL A 249 4.39 -7.98 -18.72
C VAL A 249 4.36 -8.15 -17.21
N MET A 250 4.69 -7.06 -16.52
CA MET A 250 4.49 -6.92 -15.08
C MET A 250 3.23 -6.06 -14.84
N ALA A 251 2.26 -6.63 -14.17
CA ALA A 251 1.05 -5.93 -13.74
C ALA A 251 0.88 -5.98 -12.22
N SER A 252 0.15 -5.01 -11.67
CA SER A 252 -0.17 -4.94 -10.25
C SER A 252 -1.67 -4.80 -10.04
N PHE A 253 -2.15 -5.39 -8.94
CA PHE A 253 -3.55 -5.40 -8.55
C PHE A 253 -3.67 -5.09 -7.05
N ARG A 254 -4.83 -4.57 -6.65
CA ARG A 254 -5.18 -4.35 -5.25
C ARG A 254 -5.84 -5.57 -4.60
N SER A 255 -6.30 -6.52 -5.41
CA SER A 255 -6.98 -7.74 -4.98
C SER A 255 -6.31 -8.97 -5.61
N PRO A 256 -5.98 -10.01 -4.82
CA PRO A 256 -5.42 -11.24 -5.36
C PRO A 256 -6.43 -11.98 -6.25
N LYS A 257 -7.74 -11.83 -6.00
CA LYS A 257 -8.79 -12.36 -6.85
C LYS A 257 -8.79 -11.71 -8.23
N ASP A 258 -8.65 -10.37 -8.31
CA ASP A 258 -8.59 -9.66 -9.58
C ASP A 258 -7.33 -10.07 -10.38
N ALA A 259 -6.19 -10.23 -9.67
CA ALA A 259 -4.96 -10.71 -10.29
C ALA A 259 -5.12 -12.12 -10.89
N PHE A 260 -5.74 -13.03 -10.14
CA PHE A 260 -5.97 -14.40 -10.62
C PHE A 260 -6.98 -14.44 -11.77
N SER A 261 -8.11 -13.72 -11.65
CA SER A 261 -9.11 -13.63 -12.73
C SER A 261 -8.53 -13.05 -14.02
N CYS A 262 -7.62 -12.06 -13.90
CA CYS A 262 -6.88 -11.54 -15.03
C CYS A 262 -5.99 -12.62 -15.66
N ALA A 263 -5.18 -13.32 -14.85
CA ALA A 263 -4.28 -14.38 -15.32
C ALA A 263 -5.06 -15.52 -15.99
N GLU A 264 -6.21 -15.89 -15.44
CA GLU A 264 -7.11 -16.89 -16.03
C GLU A 264 -7.57 -16.47 -17.42
N LYS A 265 -8.09 -15.26 -17.58
CA LYS A 265 -8.53 -14.72 -18.88
C LYS A 265 -7.36 -14.60 -19.87
N VAL A 266 -6.16 -14.27 -19.39
CA VAL A 266 -4.94 -14.27 -20.20
C VAL A 266 -4.67 -15.68 -20.73
N GLN A 267 -4.68 -16.70 -19.87
CA GLN A 267 -4.40 -18.07 -20.28
C GLN A 267 -5.47 -18.62 -21.26
N LEU A 268 -6.73 -18.28 -21.04
CA LEU A 268 -7.82 -18.66 -21.94
C LEU A 268 -7.68 -17.99 -23.31
N TYR A 269 -7.35 -16.70 -23.36
CA TYR A 269 -7.15 -15.99 -24.64
C TYR A 269 -5.94 -16.52 -25.40
N PHE A 270 -4.82 -16.76 -24.71
CA PHE A 270 -3.59 -17.28 -25.31
C PHE A 270 -3.54 -18.83 -25.34
N SER A 271 -4.69 -19.47 -25.28
CA SER A 271 -4.79 -20.94 -25.35
C SER A 271 -4.55 -21.48 -26.78
N SER A 272 -4.30 -22.78 -26.88
CA SER A 272 -4.11 -23.47 -28.17
C SER A 272 -5.35 -23.45 -29.05
N ASN A 273 -6.52 -23.22 -28.47
CA ASN A 273 -7.80 -23.22 -29.17
C ASN A 273 -8.14 -21.85 -29.79
N ASN A 274 -7.35 -20.80 -29.49
CA ASN A 274 -7.58 -19.46 -30.06
C ASN A 274 -6.72 -19.28 -31.32
N GLU A 275 -7.37 -19.13 -32.47
CA GLU A 275 -6.71 -18.89 -33.76
C GLU A 275 -6.23 -17.46 -33.96
N GLU A 276 -6.67 -16.50 -33.12
CA GLU A 276 -6.25 -15.09 -33.19
C GLU A 276 -4.79 -14.84 -32.77
N THR A 277 -4.21 -15.82 -32.04
CA THR A 277 -2.83 -15.70 -31.56
C THR A 277 -2.06 -17.02 -31.66
N LYS A 278 -0.78 -16.92 -32.00
CA LYS A 278 0.17 -18.03 -32.01
C LYS A 278 1.05 -18.06 -30.76
N LEU A 279 0.94 -17.04 -29.90
CA LEU A 279 1.72 -16.95 -28.68
C LEU A 279 1.09 -17.81 -27.57
N ARG A 280 1.94 -18.31 -26.71
CA ARG A 280 1.56 -19.03 -25.49
C ARG A 280 2.24 -18.38 -24.32
N LEU A 281 1.49 -18.16 -23.26
CA LEU A 281 1.97 -17.46 -22.08
C LEU A 281 2.06 -18.39 -20.87
N ARG A 282 2.95 -18.07 -19.98
CA ARG A 282 2.95 -18.52 -18.58
C ARG A 282 2.64 -17.33 -17.68
N ALA A 283 2.05 -17.57 -16.52
CA ALA A 283 1.66 -16.54 -15.58
C ALA A 283 2.06 -16.91 -14.15
N THR A 284 2.46 -15.90 -13.38
CA THR A 284 2.77 -16.08 -11.96
C THR A 284 2.24 -14.93 -11.14
N ILE A 285 1.76 -15.21 -9.93
CA ILE A 285 1.26 -14.19 -9.00
C ILE A 285 1.93 -14.35 -7.64
N HIS A 286 2.45 -13.26 -7.10
CA HIS A 286 2.97 -13.19 -5.75
C HIS A 286 2.49 -11.91 -5.05
N SER A 287 2.22 -12.00 -3.75
CA SER A 287 1.73 -10.91 -2.93
C SER A 287 2.76 -10.50 -1.89
N GLY A 288 2.91 -9.21 -1.65
CA GLY A 288 3.78 -8.71 -0.59
C GLY A 288 3.99 -7.20 -0.62
N GLN A 289 4.74 -6.71 0.34
CA GLN A 289 5.07 -5.29 0.46
C GLN A 289 5.91 -4.82 -0.71
N CYS A 290 5.55 -3.67 -1.26
CA CYS A 290 6.26 -3.03 -2.36
C CYS A 290 6.56 -1.56 -2.06
N MET A 291 7.55 -1.04 -2.75
CA MET A 291 7.85 0.38 -2.82
C MET A 291 7.63 0.88 -4.24
N ALA A 292 7.09 2.08 -4.37
CA ALA A 292 7.09 2.81 -5.63
C ALA A 292 8.35 3.66 -5.72
N ILE A 293 8.97 3.64 -6.89
CA ILE A 293 10.19 4.39 -7.19
C ILE A 293 10.05 5.10 -8.53
N ASN A 294 10.95 6.05 -8.79
CA ASN A 294 11.09 6.62 -10.12
C ASN A 294 11.79 5.62 -11.03
N GLY A 295 11.11 5.16 -12.07
CA GLY A 295 11.66 4.28 -13.11
C GLY A 295 11.84 5.02 -14.42
N ASP A 296 12.44 4.36 -15.42
CA ASP A 296 12.76 4.94 -16.74
C ASP A 296 11.53 5.46 -17.50
N LYS A 297 10.35 4.90 -17.23
CA LYS A 297 9.08 5.22 -17.90
C LYS A 297 7.99 5.73 -16.95
N GLY A 298 8.38 6.34 -15.84
CA GLY A 298 7.47 6.82 -14.80
C GLY A 298 7.52 5.94 -13.54
N ILE A 299 6.43 5.89 -12.80
CA ILE A 299 6.35 5.19 -11.51
C ILE A 299 6.48 3.68 -11.71
N ASP A 300 7.55 3.09 -11.15
CA ASP A 300 7.83 1.66 -11.12
C ASP A 300 7.70 1.09 -9.71
N TYR A 301 7.57 -0.25 -9.62
CA TYR A 301 7.50 -0.95 -8.33
C TYR A 301 8.77 -1.76 -8.08
N PHE A 302 9.24 -1.70 -6.85
CA PHE A 302 10.49 -2.30 -6.41
C PHE A 302 10.31 -3.05 -5.08
N GLY A 303 11.13 -4.08 -4.89
CA GLY A 303 11.19 -4.85 -3.65
C GLY A 303 11.40 -6.34 -3.86
N THR A 304 11.55 -7.06 -2.75
CA THR A 304 11.71 -8.53 -2.77
C THR A 304 10.49 -9.22 -3.38
N THR A 305 9.30 -8.65 -3.19
CA THR A 305 8.04 -9.13 -3.77
C THR A 305 8.11 -9.17 -5.30
N VAL A 306 8.54 -8.08 -5.93
CA VAL A 306 8.68 -8.00 -7.40
C VAL A 306 9.70 -9.02 -7.90
N ASN A 307 10.85 -9.11 -7.22
CA ASN A 307 11.91 -10.05 -7.60
C ASN A 307 11.47 -11.51 -7.46
N LEU A 308 10.70 -11.83 -6.43
CA LEU A 308 10.22 -13.19 -6.21
C LEU A 308 9.13 -13.57 -7.23
N ALA A 309 8.18 -12.67 -7.50
CA ALA A 309 7.17 -12.87 -8.55
C ALA A 309 7.81 -13.17 -9.91
N ALA A 310 8.92 -12.49 -10.26
CA ALA A 310 9.66 -12.76 -11.48
C ALA A 310 10.39 -14.11 -11.46
N LYS A 311 10.97 -14.52 -10.32
CA LYS A 311 11.75 -15.77 -10.22
C LYS A 311 10.88 -17.02 -10.32
N ILE A 312 9.70 -17.02 -9.71
CA ILE A 312 8.78 -18.17 -9.73
C ILE A 312 8.21 -18.48 -11.12
N GLN A 313 8.41 -17.59 -12.11
CA GLN A 313 8.02 -17.87 -13.50
C GLN A 313 8.65 -19.16 -14.07
N SER A 314 9.81 -19.56 -13.55
CA SER A 314 10.45 -20.81 -13.93
C SER A 314 9.64 -22.06 -13.60
N LEU A 315 8.67 -21.98 -12.69
CA LEU A 315 7.79 -23.06 -12.29
C LEU A 315 6.58 -23.25 -13.23
N ALA A 316 6.23 -22.22 -14.01
CA ALA A 316 5.08 -22.24 -14.91
C ALA A 316 5.47 -22.61 -16.33
N ASN A 317 4.66 -23.45 -16.97
CA ASN A 317 4.69 -23.72 -18.40
C ASN A 317 3.61 -22.89 -19.14
N ALA A 318 3.57 -23.04 -20.46
CA ALA A 318 2.50 -22.44 -21.27
C ALA A 318 1.12 -22.94 -20.83
N GLY A 319 0.17 -22.04 -20.64
CA GLY A 319 -1.18 -22.36 -20.19
C GLY A 319 -1.32 -22.56 -18.68
N GLU A 320 -0.26 -22.31 -17.90
CA GLU A 320 -0.26 -22.48 -16.45
C GLU A 320 -0.19 -21.16 -15.70
N ILE A 321 -0.79 -21.13 -14.50
CA ILE A 321 -0.70 -20.04 -13.52
C ILE A 321 -0.06 -20.61 -12.25
N VAL A 322 1.00 -20.00 -11.77
CA VAL A 322 1.61 -20.35 -10.47
C VAL A 322 1.37 -19.20 -9.49
N ILE A 323 0.80 -19.54 -8.33
CA ILE A 323 0.58 -18.57 -7.24
C ILE A 323 1.32 -19.01 -5.98
N THR A 324 1.76 -18.08 -5.17
CA THR A 324 2.37 -18.36 -3.87
C THR A 324 1.33 -18.54 -2.78
N GLU A 325 1.71 -19.16 -1.67
CA GLU A 325 0.87 -19.33 -0.49
C GLU A 325 0.31 -18.00 0.03
N ASP A 326 1.09 -16.93 0.01
CA ASP A 326 0.63 -15.57 0.39
C ASP A 326 -0.54 -15.07 -0.48
N VAL A 327 -0.69 -15.59 -1.70
CA VAL A 327 -1.81 -15.29 -2.60
C VAL A 327 -2.98 -16.22 -2.32
N SER A 328 -2.74 -17.54 -2.20
CA SER A 328 -3.80 -18.54 -2.02
C SER A 328 -4.50 -18.47 -0.68
N ASN A 329 -3.82 -17.94 0.36
CA ASN A 329 -4.38 -17.77 1.70
C ASN A 329 -5.36 -16.59 1.83
N ASP A 330 -5.54 -15.76 0.79
CA ASP A 330 -6.58 -14.75 0.78
C ASP A 330 -7.97 -15.39 0.79
N PRO A 331 -8.85 -15.06 1.76
CA PRO A 331 -10.16 -15.73 1.91
C PRO A 331 -11.06 -15.59 0.66
N VAL A 332 -11.04 -14.40 0.02
CA VAL A 332 -11.89 -14.11 -1.15
C VAL A 332 -11.40 -14.88 -2.38
N LEU A 333 -10.07 -14.96 -2.54
CA LEU A 333 -9.49 -15.75 -3.61
C LEU A 333 -9.69 -17.26 -3.37
N SER A 334 -9.48 -17.72 -2.13
CA SER A 334 -9.65 -19.13 -1.77
C SER A 334 -11.07 -19.63 -2.07
N GLU A 335 -12.09 -18.84 -1.73
CA GLU A 335 -13.48 -19.16 -2.10
C GLU A 335 -13.68 -19.23 -3.62
N TYR A 336 -13.10 -18.29 -4.37
CA TYR A 336 -13.15 -18.30 -5.83
C TYR A 336 -12.48 -19.55 -6.43
N LEU A 337 -11.29 -19.90 -5.94
CA LEU A 337 -10.52 -21.06 -6.44
C LEU A 337 -11.22 -22.39 -6.20
N ASN A 338 -11.93 -22.55 -5.08
CA ASN A 338 -12.66 -23.78 -4.76
C ASN A 338 -13.77 -24.13 -5.77
N GLY A 339 -14.23 -23.14 -6.54
CA GLY A 339 -15.25 -23.35 -7.59
C GLY A 339 -14.70 -23.65 -8.98
N LEU A 340 -13.38 -23.64 -9.16
CA LEU A 340 -12.75 -23.77 -10.47
C LEU A 340 -12.42 -25.23 -10.81
N PRO A 341 -12.62 -25.67 -12.09
CA PRO A 341 -12.41 -27.05 -12.51
C PRO A 341 -10.95 -27.35 -12.91
N TYR A 342 -9.97 -26.62 -12.41
CA TYR A 342 -8.60 -26.75 -12.85
C TYR A 342 -7.81 -27.77 -12.03
N ALA A 343 -6.96 -28.52 -12.73
CA ALA A 343 -5.99 -29.39 -12.08
C ALA A 343 -4.93 -28.57 -11.40
N THR A 344 -4.58 -28.95 -10.16
CA THR A 344 -3.60 -28.26 -9.33
C THR A 344 -2.43 -29.15 -8.99
N GLU A 345 -1.26 -28.54 -8.83
CA GLU A 345 -0.01 -29.17 -8.35
C GLU A 345 0.68 -28.22 -7.37
N GLU A 346 1.04 -28.75 -6.21
CA GLU A 346 1.82 -28.02 -5.23
C GLU A 346 3.32 -28.18 -5.53
N LEU A 347 4.06 -27.08 -5.51
CA LEU A 347 5.47 -27.01 -5.84
C LEU A 347 6.23 -26.24 -4.77
N GLU A 348 7.45 -26.66 -4.50
CA GLU A 348 8.38 -25.97 -3.62
C GLU A 348 9.37 -25.12 -4.43
N PHE A 349 9.61 -23.90 -3.96
CA PHE A 349 10.59 -22.99 -4.52
C PHE A 349 11.55 -22.47 -3.42
N PRO A 350 12.87 -22.46 -3.64
CA PRO A 350 13.81 -21.94 -2.68
C PRO A 350 13.54 -20.45 -2.40
N SER A 351 13.22 -20.11 -1.15
CA SER A 351 13.02 -18.71 -0.76
C SER A 351 14.35 -17.96 -0.75
N THR A 352 14.28 -16.63 -0.90
CA THR A 352 15.45 -15.75 -0.75
C THR A 352 15.93 -15.64 0.70
N LYS A 353 15.11 -16.05 1.68
CA LYS A 353 15.53 -16.17 3.08
C LYS A 353 16.25 -17.50 3.26
N GLN A 354 17.46 -17.45 3.79
CA GLN A 354 18.32 -18.61 4.01
C GLN A 354 17.57 -19.73 4.75
N GLY A 355 17.46 -20.91 4.12
CA GLY A 355 16.88 -22.11 4.73
C GLY A 355 15.34 -22.18 4.74
N SER A 356 14.62 -21.25 4.10
CA SER A 356 13.17 -21.31 3.96
C SER A 356 12.75 -21.73 2.55
N THR A 357 11.66 -22.48 2.46
CA THR A 357 11.01 -22.89 1.21
C THR A 357 9.72 -22.11 1.05
N LEU A 358 9.43 -21.68 -0.16
CA LEU A 358 8.17 -21.06 -0.54
C LEU A 358 7.28 -22.13 -1.16
N ILE A 359 6.08 -22.28 -0.64
CA ILE A 359 5.06 -23.16 -1.21
C ILE A 359 4.32 -22.38 -2.30
N THR A 360 4.12 -23.03 -3.44
CA THR A 360 3.39 -22.47 -4.57
C THR A 360 2.39 -23.49 -5.09
N THR A 361 1.26 -22.99 -5.59
CA THR A 361 0.24 -23.82 -6.24
C THR A 361 0.19 -23.48 -7.73
N LYS A 362 0.31 -24.49 -8.56
CA LYS A 362 0.21 -24.38 -10.01
C LYS A 362 -1.18 -24.82 -10.48
N TYR A 363 -1.79 -24.02 -11.34
CA TYR A 363 -3.09 -24.25 -11.95
C TYR A 363 -2.89 -24.44 -13.45
N LYS A 364 -3.42 -25.53 -14.00
CA LYS A 364 -3.40 -25.80 -15.45
C LYS A 364 -4.72 -25.34 -16.05
N ILE A 365 -4.68 -24.25 -16.83
CA ILE A 365 -5.86 -23.56 -17.37
C ILE A 365 -6.16 -24.04 -18.80
N SER A 366 -5.13 -24.26 -19.64
CA SER A 366 -5.29 -24.61 -21.04
C SER A 366 -4.20 -25.58 -21.54
#